data_ba77d799e0b005a1b72761a19520e2f7
#
_entry.id   ba77d799e0b005a1b72761a19520e2f7
#
_cell.length_a   1.000
_cell.length_b   1.000
_cell.length_c   1.000
_cell.angle_alpha   90.00
_cell.angle_beta   90.00
_cell.angle_gamma   90.00
#
_symmetry.space_group_name_H-M   'P 1'
#
loop_
_entity.id
_entity.type
_entity.pdbx_description
1 polymer ?
#
loop_
_entity_poly.entity_id
_entity_poly.type
_entity_poly.pdbx_seq_one_letter_code
_entity_poly.pdbx_strand_id
1 'polypeptide(L)'
;MTPKELNNKANEIRQDIIKMLLTAGSGHSAGPLGMADVFTALYFEILNHDPKNPEWEGRDRLFLSNGHICPVRYAAMAHAGYFPIDELTTLRKLGSRLQGHPERERLPGIETTSGPLGSGLAQAAGYAYAARMDQKNFRVYCITSDAEHQEGNHWEAVNFAAKYNLSNLTAFVDRNNIQIDGYTEDVMPLEPLKAKYEAFNWSVIEVDGHNIEAIIDAANMAKAIHENPTVIICRTIPGKGVEFMENLPEWHGKPPNVGEAIEALADLRTLSGKIKSEHE
;
A
#
# COMPACT_ATOMS: atom_id res chain seq x y z
N MET A 1 12.85 0.78 14.58
CA MET A 1 12.72 2.23 14.86
C MET A 1 11.76 2.43 16.03
N THR A 2 11.84 3.57 16.77
CA THR A 2 10.81 3.91 17.77
C THR A 2 9.50 4.33 17.09
N PRO A 3 8.33 4.22 17.75
CA PRO A 3 7.05 4.67 17.17
C PRO A 3 7.09 6.12 16.69
N LYS A 4 7.76 6.99 17.44
CA LYS A 4 7.93 8.40 17.06
C LYS A 4 8.75 8.56 15.77
N GLU A 5 9.82 7.79 15.61
CA GLU A 5 10.64 7.82 14.39
C GLU A 5 9.87 7.31 13.19
N LEU A 6 9.05 6.26 13.36
CA LEU A 6 8.18 5.74 12.30
C LEU A 6 7.11 6.77 11.89
N ASN A 7 6.45 7.41 12.83
CA ASN A 7 5.47 8.47 12.55
C ASN A 7 6.11 9.66 11.81
N ASN A 8 7.32 10.06 12.21
CA ASN A 8 8.06 11.12 11.51
C ASN A 8 8.40 10.67 10.07
N LYS A 9 8.81 9.42 9.91
CA LYS A 9 9.13 8.84 8.60
C LYS A 9 7.91 8.81 7.67
N ALA A 10 6.75 8.40 8.18
CA ALA A 10 5.49 8.44 7.42
C ALA A 10 5.15 9.87 6.98
N ASN A 11 5.38 10.85 7.85
CA ASN A 11 5.16 12.25 7.50
C ASN A 11 6.17 12.78 6.46
N GLU A 12 7.45 12.38 6.52
CA GLU A 12 8.44 12.68 5.47
C GLU A 12 8.01 12.10 4.12
N ILE A 13 7.56 10.85 4.11
CA ILE A 13 7.03 10.16 2.92
C ILE A 13 5.84 10.94 2.33
N ARG A 14 4.88 11.40 3.17
CA ARG A 14 3.76 12.24 2.70
C ARG A 14 4.22 13.53 2.05
N GLN A 15 5.20 14.22 2.64
CA GLN A 15 5.75 15.44 2.03
C GLN A 15 6.39 15.17 0.67
N ASP A 16 7.09 14.04 0.51
CA ASP A 16 7.71 13.69 -0.77
C ASP A 16 6.67 13.24 -1.80
N ILE A 17 5.56 12.60 -1.39
CA ILE A 17 4.41 12.33 -2.27
C ILE A 17 3.87 13.64 -2.87
N ILE A 18 3.64 14.67 -2.06
CA ILE A 18 3.16 15.97 -2.54
C ILE A 18 4.15 16.59 -3.54
N LYS A 19 5.46 16.61 -3.21
CA LYS A 19 6.51 17.20 -4.07
C LYS A 19 6.63 16.47 -5.41
N MET A 20 6.62 15.12 -5.39
CA MET A 20 6.76 14.34 -6.61
C MET A 20 5.52 14.47 -7.52
N LEU A 21 4.32 14.51 -6.96
CA LEU A 21 3.08 14.69 -7.71
C LEU A 21 2.96 16.11 -8.29
N LEU A 22 3.35 17.13 -7.54
CA LEU A 22 3.46 18.51 -8.05
C LEU A 22 4.40 18.57 -9.26
N THR A 23 5.57 17.94 -9.15
CA THR A 23 6.59 17.94 -10.23
C THR A 23 6.15 17.14 -11.44
N ALA A 24 5.39 16.06 -11.23
CA ALA A 24 4.85 15.23 -12.30
C ALA A 24 3.66 15.88 -13.03
N GLY A 25 2.88 16.72 -12.34
CA GLY A 25 1.65 17.33 -12.87
C GLY A 25 0.54 16.33 -13.19
N SER A 26 0.67 15.08 -12.72
CA SER A 26 -0.29 13.99 -12.91
C SER A 26 -0.08 12.90 -11.88
N GLY A 27 -1.15 12.17 -11.55
CA GLY A 27 -1.09 11.05 -10.60
C GLY A 27 -2.19 11.14 -9.54
N HIS A 28 -2.07 10.30 -8.51
CA HIS A 28 -3.07 10.11 -7.48
C HIS A 28 -2.51 10.62 -6.15
N SER A 29 -3.28 11.42 -5.41
CA SER A 29 -2.85 12.02 -4.13
C SER A 29 -3.44 11.31 -2.91
N ALA A 30 -4.75 11.10 -2.89
CA ALA A 30 -5.45 10.69 -1.69
C ALA A 30 -5.03 9.29 -1.18
N GLY A 31 -5.02 8.27 -2.05
CA GLY A 31 -4.59 6.92 -1.69
C GLY A 31 -3.14 6.85 -1.19
N PRO A 32 -2.16 7.41 -1.92
CA PRO A 32 -0.78 7.46 -1.45
C PRO A 32 -0.59 8.13 -0.09
N LEU A 33 -1.27 9.24 0.19
CA LEU A 33 -1.21 9.93 1.49
C LEU A 33 -1.82 9.08 2.61
N GLY A 34 -2.95 8.41 2.33
CA GLY A 34 -3.62 7.51 3.28
C GLY A 34 -2.77 6.29 3.64
N MET A 35 -2.02 5.75 2.68
CA MET A 35 -1.23 4.53 2.88
C MET A 35 0.20 4.76 3.38
N ALA A 36 0.59 5.98 3.69
CA ALA A 36 1.97 6.29 4.11
C ALA A 36 2.39 5.55 5.39
N ASP A 37 1.49 5.39 6.36
CA ASP A 37 1.77 4.67 7.61
C ASP A 37 1.96 3.17 7.37
N VAL A 38 1.11 2.56 6.54
CA VAL A 38 1.20 1.14 6.15
C VAL A 38 2.51 0.86 5.42
N PHE A 39 2.88 1.72 4.44
CA PHE A 39 4.15 1.55 3.71
C PHE A 39 5.36 1.82 4.59
N THR A 40 5.27 2.72 5.57
CA THR A 40 6.31 2.92 6.57
C THR A 40 6.48 1.66 7.43
N ALA A 41 5.39 1.11 7.97
CA ALA A 41 5.44 -0.14 8.72
C ALA A 41 6.05 -1.28 7.88
N LEU A 42 5.64 -1.42 6.62
CA LEU A 42 6.14 -2.45 5.72
C LEU A 42 7.66 -2.33 5.49
N TYR A 43 8.15 -1.19 5.04
CA TYR A 43 9.55 -1.05 4.62
C TYR A 43 10.54 -0.91 5.79
N PHE A 44 10.09 -0.51 6.98
CA PHE A 44 11.00 -0.24 8.09
C PHE A 44 10.91 -1.28 9.24
N GLU A 45 9.84 -2.10 9.30
CA GLU A 45 9.67 -3.06 10.41
C GLU A 45 9.15 -4.45 9.98
N ILE A 46 8.38 -4.57 8.89
CA ILE A 46 7.68 -5.82 8.56
C ILE A 46 8.44 -6.68 7.55
N LEU A 47 8.86 -6.05 6.44
CA LEU A 47 9.51 -6.76 5.33
C LEU A 47 10.94 -7.17 5.67
N ASN A 48 11.26 -8.42 5.38
CA ASN A 48 12.65 -8.87 5.33
C ASN A 48 13.21 -8.56 3.93
N HIS A 49 14.00 -7.49 3.82
CA HIS A 49 14.54 -7.02 2.54
C HIS A 49 15.92 -6.37 2.71
N ASP A 50 16.67 -6.29 1.63
CA ASP A 50 17.94 -5.56 1.56
C ASP A 50 17.91 -4.58 0.39
N PRO A 51 17.83 -3.27 0.63
CA PRO A 51 17.84 -2.26 -0.43
C PRO A 51 19.09 -2.26 -1.30
N LYS A 52 20.22 -2.75 -0.77
CA LYS A 52 21.50 -2.86 -1.51
C LYS A 52 21.58 -4.13 -2.35
N ASN A 53 20.72 -5.11 -2.05
CA ASN A 53 20.59 -6.36 -2.81
C ASN A 53 19.11 -6.64 -3.11
N PRO A 54 18.44 -5.81 -3.93
CA PRO A 54 17.01 -5.92 -4.20
C PRO A 54 16.60 -7.22 -4.92
N GLU A 55 17.55 -7.95 -5.50
CA GLU A 55 17.34 -9.24 -6.14
C GLU A 55 17.60 -10.44 -5.20
N TRP A 56 17.92 -10.19 -3.93
CA TRP A 56 18.14 -11.27 -2.96
C TRP A 56 16.96 -12.25 -2.92
N GLU A 57 17.23 -13.53 -3.20
CA GLU A 57 16.18 -14.56 -3.30
C GLU A 57 15.40 -14.78 -1.99
N GLY A 58 16.06 -14.63 -0.84
CA GLY A 58 15.46 -14.85 0.48
C GLY A 58 14.62 -13.68 1.00
N ARG A 59 14.55 -12.55 0.28
CA ARG A 59 13.73 -11.40 0.69
C ARG A 59 12.24 -11.70 0.58
N ASP A 60 11.44 -11.02 1.38
CA ASP A 60 9.99 -11.01 1.22
C ASP A 60 9.58 -10.36 -0.11
N ARG A 61 8.37 -10.65 -0.55
CA ARG A 61 7.81 -10.13 -1.82
C ARG A 61 6.61 -9.24 -1.53
N LEU A 62 6.63 -8.03 -2.09
CA LEU A 62 5.54 -7.06 -1.95
C LEU A 62 4.90 -6.77 -3.30
N PHE A 63 3.70 -7.25 -3.51
CA PHE A 63 2.87 -6.97 -4.67
C PHE A 63 2.02 -5.73 -4.43
N LEU A 64 1.99 -4.81 -5.37
CA LEU A 64 1.11 -3.64 -5.33
C LEU A 64 0.03 -3.83 -6.40
N SER A 65 -1.16 -4.25 -6.01
CA SER A 65 -2.28 -4.47 -6.94
C SER A 65 -2.86 -3.14 -7.43
N ASN A 66 -3.17 -2.25 -6.51
CA ASN A 66 -3.63 -0.89 -6.78
C ASN A 66 -2.47 0.03 -7.21
N GLY A 67 -1.89 -0.26 -8.37
CA GLY A 67 -0.66 0.37 -8.89
C GLY A 67 -0.69 1.88 -8.98
N HIS A 68 -1.86 2.51 -9.00
CA HIS A 68 -2.03 3.95 -9.01
C HIS A 68 -1.50 4.65 -7.74
N ILE A 69 -1.41 3.93 -6.61
CA ILE A 69 -0.80 4.48 -5.39
C ILE A 69 0.73 4.35 -5.36
N CYS A 70 1.37 4.04 -6.49
CA CYS A 70 2.83 3.93 -6.59
C CYS A 70 3.64 5.09 -6.00
N PRO A 71 3.15 6.35 -5.93
CA PRO A 71 3.90 7.42 -5.26
C PRO A 71 4.34 7.07 -3.84
N VAL A 72 3.47 6.48 -3.02
CA VAL A 72 3.84 6.07 -1.65
C VAL A 72 4.87 4.94 -1.66
N ARG A 73 4.75 3.97 -2.57
CA ARG A 73 5.73 2.90 -2.68
C ARG A 73 7.10 3.43 -3.07
N TYR A 74 7.17 4.31 -4.07
CA TYR A 74 8.44 4.89 -4.50
C TYR A 74 9.07 5.74 -3.40
N ALA A 75 8.29 6.57 -2.70
CA ALA A 75 8.80 7.34 -1.58
C ALA A 75 9.33 6.43 -0.47
N ALA A 76 8.59 5.40 -0.06
CA ALA A 76 9.05 4.44 0.95
C ALA A 76 10.32 3.70 0.51
N MET A 77 10.41 3.26 -0.76
CA MET A 77 11.63 2.62 -1.31
C MET A 77 12.83 3.56 -1.30
N ALA A 78 12.68 4.82 -1.70
CA ALA A 78 13.75 5.81 -1.67
C ALA A 78 14.24 6.05 -0.23
N HIS A 79 13.32 6.24 0.72
CA HIS A 79 13.66 6.40 2.14
C HIS A 79 14.29 5.13 2.76
N ALA A 80 13.96 3.95 2.26
CA ALA A 80 14.59 2.69 2.65
C ALA A 80 15.96 2.47 1.99
N GLY A 81 16.34 3.28 0.98
CA GLY A 81 17.68 3.26 0.37
C GLY A 81 17.80 2.46 -0.92
N TYR A 82 16.70 2.12 -1.60
CA TYR A 82 16.73 1.45 -2.91
C TYR A 82 17.28 2.35 -4.03
N PHE A 83 17.06 3.65 -3.92
CA PHE A 83 17.56 4.68 -4.84
C PHE A 83 17.54 6.06 -4.17
N PRO A 84 18.24 7.06 -4.73
CA PRO A 84 18.30 8.40 -4.15
C PRO A 84 16.93 9.08 -4.09
N ILE A 85 16.64 9.81 -3.00
CA ILE A 85 15.38 10.54 -2.81
C ILE A 85 15.14 11.56 -3.94
N ASP A 86 16.19 12.20 -4.44
CA ASP A 86 16.09 13.19 -5.53
C ASP A 86 15.46 12.60 -6.81
N GLU A 87 15.59 11.28 -7.03
CA GLU A 87 15.01 10.60 -8.17
C GLU A 87 13.47 10.63 -8.15
N LEU A 88 12.84 10.81 -7.00
CA LEU A 88 11.37 10.95 -6.88
C LEU A 88 10.83 12.08 -7.77
N THR A 89 11.64 13.12 -8.05
CA THR A 89 11.28 14.22 -8.95
C THR A 89 11.14 13.79 -10.42
N THR A 90 11.51 12.57 -10.76
CA THR A 90 11.41 12.02 -12.12
C THR A 90 10.14 11.22 -12.36
N LEU A 91 9.21 11.13 -11.37
CA LEU A 91 7.94 10.41 -11.52
C LEU A 91 7.26 10.78 -12.84
N ARG A 92 6.84 9.76 -13.62
CA ARG A 92 6.11 9.88 -14.90
C ARG A 92 6.86 10.65 -16.01
N LYS A 93 8.13 11.01 -15.84
CA LYS A 93 8.90 11.62 -16.90
C LYS A 93 9.36 10.57 -17.91
N LEU A 94 9.48 10.98 -19.18
CA LEU A 94 9.97 10.09 -20.24
C LEU A 94 11.36 9.56 -19.89
N GLY A 95 11.54 8.25 -19.97
CA GLY A 95 12.81 7.58 -19.64
C GLY A 95 13.05 7.29 -18.15
N SER A 96 12.22 7.85 -17.25
CA SER A 96 12.29 7.52 -15.82
C SER A 96 11.87 6.06 -15.56
N ARG A 97 12.50 5.44 -14.56
CA ARG A 97 12.06 4.14 -14.06
C ARG A 97 10.89 4.23 -13.08
N LEU A 98 10.56 5.44 -12.60
CA LEU A 98 9.42 5.71 -11.74
C LEU A 98 8.17 5.98 -12.58
N GLN A 99 7.58 4.90 -13.09
CA GLN A 99 6.41 4.96 -13.96
C GLN A 99 5.14 5.28 -13.17
N GLY A 100 4.09 5.77 -13.86
CA GLY A 100 2.79 6.10 -13.24
C GLY A 100 2.03 4.91 -12.65
N HIS A 101 2.39 3.70 -13.09
CA HIS A 101 2.14 2.42 -12.44
C HIS A 101 3.46 1.66 -12.47
N PRO A 102 3.82 0.90 -11.41
CA PRO A 102 5.13 0.24 -11.37
C PRO A 102 5.31 -0.76 -12.50
N GLU A 103 6.51 -0.76 -13.06
CA GLU A 103 6.96 -1.77 -14.03
C GLU A 103 8.09 -2.60 -13.44
N ARG A 104 7.88 -3.93 -13.42
CA ARG A 104 8.82 -4.88 -12.81
C ARG A 104 10.24 -4.78 -13.39
N GLU A 105 10.36 -4.62 -14.71
CA GLU A 105 11.67 -4.63 -15.38
C GLU A 105 12.42 -3.29 -15.28
N ARG A 106 11.75 -2.25 -14.77
CA ARG A 106 12.31 -0.91 -14.67
C ARG A 106 12.98 -0.61 -13.35
N LEU A 107 12.43 -1.13 -12.26
CA LEU A 107 12.89 -0.82 -10.91
C LEU A 107 13.08 -2.10 -10.11
N PRO A 108 14.33 -2.47 -9.76
CA PRO A 108 14.60 -3.62 -8.89
C PRO A 108 13.86 -3.53 -7.56
N GLY A 109 13.34 -4.66 -7.09
CA GLY A 109 12.48 -4.72 -5.90
C GLY A 109 10.99 -4.49 -6.17
N ILE A 110 10.59 -4.32 -7.45
CA ILE A 110 9.20 -4.35 -7.89
C ILE A 110 8.86 -5.75 -8.41
N GLU A 111 7.85 -6.39 -7.82
CA GLU A 111 7.51 -7.78 -8.11
C GLU A 111 6.68 -7.95 -9.37
N THR A 112 5.82 -6.99 -9.67
CA THR A 112 4.88 -7.07 -10.78
C THR A 112 4.68 -5.72 -11.43
N THR A 113 4.46 -5.75 -12.74
CA THR A 113 3.88 -4.61 -13.47
C THR A 113 2.41 -4.54 -13.08
N SER A 114 2.01 -3.44 -12.45
CA SER A 114 0.64 -3.24 -11.99
C SER A 114 -0.11 -2.21 -12.84
N GLY A 115 -1.43 -2.18 -12.68
CA GLY A 115 -2.34 -1.32 -13.44
C GLY A 115 -3.74 -1.93 -13.46
N PRO A 116 -3.93 -3.15 -14.03
CA PRO A 116 -5.23 -3.81 -14.00
C PRO A 116 -5.61 -4.18 -12.56
N LEU A 117 -6.61 -3.50 -12.00
CA LEU A 117 -7.12 -3.76 -10.66
C LEU A 117 -7.65 -5.20 -10.52
N GLY A 118 -7.60 -5.75 -9.31
CA GLY A 118 -8.00 -7.11 -8.99
C GLY A 118 -6.99 -8.19 -9.37
N SER A 119 -6.01 -7.91 -10.23
CA SER A 119 -5.06 -8.92 -10.73
C SER A 119 -3.85 -9.16 -9.82
N GLY A 120 -3.49 -8.18 -8.98
CA GLY A 120 -2.29 -8.26 -8.15
C GLY A 120 -2.36 -9.35 -7.09
N LEU A 121 -3.53 -9.57 -6.50
CA LEU A 121 -3.73 -10.65 -5.53
C LEU A 121 -3.58 -12.03 -6.18
N ALA A 122 -4.05 -12.20 -7.44
CA ALA A 122 -3.89 -13.44 -8.18
C ALA A 122 -2.40 -13.75 -8.46
N GLN A 123 -1.62 -12.72 -8.82
CA GLN A 123 -0.18 -12.85 -9.02
C GLN A 123 0.53 -13.19 -7.70
N ALA A 124 0.19 -12.50 -6.60
CA ALA A 124 0.73 -12.76 -5.28
C ALA A 124 0.42 -14.19 -4.79
N ALA A 125 -0.82 -14.65 -4.99
CA ALA A 125 -1.24 -16.00 -4.64
C ALA A 125 -0.48 -17.06 -5.45
N GLY A 126 -0.32 -16.85 -6.76
CA GLY A 126 0.50 -17.73 -7.61
C GLY A 126 1.96 -17.79 -7.15
N TYR A 127 2.53 -16.64 -6.78
CA TYR A 127 3.91 -16.56 -6.26
C TYR A 127 4.05 -17.23 -4.89
N ALA A 128 3.09 -17.04 -3.99
CA ALA A 128 3.07 -17.69 -2.68
C ALA A 128 2.93 -19.21 -2.80
N TYR A 129 2.14 -19.69 -3.76
CA TYR A 129 1.99 -21.11 -4.07
C TYR A 129 3.30 -21.71 -4.61
N ALA A 130 3.93 -21.05 -5.59
CA ALA A 130 5.23 -21.45 -6.13
C ALA A 130 6.32 -21.49 -5.05
N ALA A 131 6.39 -20.48 -4.17
CA ALA A 131 7.33 -20.43 -3.06
C ALA A 131 7.21 -21.65 -2.13
N ARG A 132 5.97 -22.11 -1.85
CA ARG A 132 5.74 -23.33 -1.07
C ARG A 132 6.19 -24.60 -1.81
N MET A 133 5.92 -24.69 -3.11
CA MET A 133 6.39 -25.82 -3.92
C MET A 133 7.92 -25.92 -3.92
N ASP A 134 8.60 -24.77 -3.99
CA ASP A 134 10.05 -24.67 -3.99
C ASP A 134 10.67 -24.67 -2.57
N GLN A 135 9.85 -24.87 -1.53
CA GLN A 135 10.26 -24.87 -0.10
C GLN A 135 11.01 -23.59 0.30
N LYS A 136 10.61 -22.45 -0.26
CA LYS A 136 11.15 -21.12 0.10
C LYS A 136 10.47 -20.60 1.36
N ASN A 137 11.21 -19.90 2.22
CA ASN A 137 10.76 -19.44 3.53
C ASN A 137 10.33 -17.96 3.57
N PHE A 138 10.45 -17.22 2.47
CA PHE A 138 9.99 -15.84 2.42
C PHE A 138 8.46 -15.72 2.43
N ARG A 139 7.97 -14.60 2.88
CA ARG A 139 6.55 -14.26 2.84
C ARG A 139 6.20 -13.43 1.61
N VAL A 140 4.94 -13.51 1.23
CA VAL A 140 4.36 -12.72 0.15
C VAL A 140 3.31 -11.79 0.74
N TYR A 141 3.45 -10.51 0.46
CA TYR A 141 2.52 -9.46 0.85
C TYR A 141 1.87 -8.87 -0.40
N CYS A 142 0.59 -8.53 -0.32
CA CYS A 142 -0.12 -7.89 -1.41
C CYS A 142 -0.91 -6.70 -0.88
N ILE A 143 -0.70 -5.52 -1.47
CA ILE A 143 -1.50 -4.33 -1.19
C ILE A 143 -2.63 -4.28 -2.21
N THR A 144 -3.85 -4.13 -1.73
CA THR A 144 -5.06 -3.98 -2.55
C THR A 144 -5.85 -2.75 -2.11
N SER A 145 -6.67 -2.20 -2.99
CA SER A 145 -7.66 -1.19 -2.60
C SER A 145 -9.02 -1.84 -2.31
N ASP A 146 -9.87 -1.15 -1.57
CA ASP A 146 -11.23 -1.60 -1.32
C ASP A 146 -12.04 -1.69 -2.62
N ALA A 147 -12.02 -0.66 -3.47
CA ALA A 147 -12.78 -0.65 -4.71
C ALA A 147 -12.37 -1.74 -5.71
N GLU A 148 -11.11 -2.22 -5.70
CA GLU A 148 -10.73 -3.32 -6.58
C GLU A 148 -11.36 -4.67 -6.21
N HIS A 149 -11.99 -4.78 -5.02
CA HIS A 149 -12.81 -5.94 -4.66
C HIS A 149 -14.12 -6.03 -5.47
N GLN A 150 -14.43 -5.03 -6.26
CA GLN A 150 -15.52 -5.07 -7.23
C GLN A 150 -15.15 -5.90 -8.48
N GLU A 151 -13.86 -6.21 -8.68
CA GLU A 151 -13.36 -7.06 -9.74
C GLU A 151 -13.51 -8.55 -9.39
N GLY A 152 -14.10 -9.35 -10.31
CA GLY A 152 -14.34 -10.79 -10.09
C GLY A 152 -13.07 -11.60 -9.89
N ASN A 153 -11.99 -11.27 -10.60
CA ASN A 153 -10.70 -11.97 -10.49
C ASN A 153 -10.05 -11.83 -9.12
N HIS A 154 -10.36 -10.77 -8.36
CA HIS A 154 -9.94 -10.63 -6.98
C HIS A 154 -10.48 -11.80 -6.13
N TRP A 155 -11.78 -12.08 -6.23
CA TRP A 155 -12.43 -13.16 -5.46
C TRP A 155 -12.02 -14.56 -5.94
N GLU A 156 -11.69 -14.71 -7.22
CA GLU A 156 -11.06 -15.94 -7.73
C GLU A 156 -9.71 -16.21 -7.05
N ALA A 157 -8.90 -15.16 -6.87
CA ALA A 157 -7.62 -15.24 -6.16
C ALA A 157 -7.81 -15.54 -4.65
N VAL A 158 -8.82 -14.92 -4.01
CA VAL A 158 -9.19 -15.19 -2.61
C VAL A 158 -9.55 -16.67 -2.43
N ASN A 159 -10.38 -17.21 -3.32
CA ASN A 159 -10.78 -18.63 -3.29
C ASN A 159 -9.57 -19.57 -3.52
N PHE A 160 -8.70 -19.25 -4.48
CA PHE A 160 -7.49 -20.03 -4.75
C PHE A 160 -6.56 -20.06 -3.53
N ALA A 161 -6.29 -18.92 -2.93
CA ALA A 161 -5.40 -18.84 -1.77
C ALA A 161 -5.92 -19.62 -0.57
N ALA A 162 -7.25 -19.57 -0.33
CA ALA A 162 -7.91 -20.36 0.69
C ALA A 162 -7.82 -21.86 0.42
N LYS A 163 -8.14 -22.28 -0.81
CA LYS A 163 -8.07 -23.71 -1.22
C LYS A 163 -6.72 -24.32 -0.92
N TYR A 164 -5.65 -23.60 -1.14
CA TYR A 164 -4.29 -24.08 -0.94
C TYR A 164 -3.70 -23.69 0.43
N ASN A 165 -4.49 -23.10 1.32
CA ASN A 165 -4.05 -22.68 2.66
C ASN A 165 -2.74 -21.89 2.61
N LEU A 166 -2.68 -20.85 1.78
CA LEU A 166 -1.46 -20.07 1.54
C LEU A 166 -1.14 -19.17 2.76
N SER A 167 -0.75 -19.77 3.86
CA SER A 167 -0.43 -19.06 5.12
C SER A 167 0.82 -18.16 5.01
N ASN A 168 1.60 -18.30 3.94
CA ASN A 168 2.69 -17.40 3.60
C ASN A 168 2.24 -16.16 2.81
N LEU A 169 0.95 -16.01 2.51
CA LEU A 169 0.35 -14.84 1.87
C LEU A 169 -0.41 -13.99 2.90
N THR A 170 -0.09 -12.70 2.93
CA THR A 170 -0.82 -11.69 3.71
C THR A 170 -1.23 -10.55 2.78
N ALA A 171 -2.53 -10.26 2.68
CA ALA A 171 -3.05 -9.12 1.96
C ALA A 171 -3.31 -7.95 2.92
N PHE A 172 -2.99 -6.73 2.49
CA PHE A 172 -3.39 -5.49 3.16
C PHE A 172 -4.41 -4.77 2.28
N VAL A 173 -5.54 -4.42 2.84
CA VAL A 173 -6.58 -3.68 2.13
C VAL A 173 -6.54 -2.22 2.56
N ASP A 174 -6.31 -1.32 1.60
CA ASP A 174 -6.53 0.11 1.76
C ASP A 174 -8.04 0.37 1.77
N ARG A 175 -8.67 0.30 2.96
CA ARG A 175 -10.12 0.53 3.12
C ARG A 175 -10.38 2.03 3.33
N ASN A 176 -10.22 2.79 2.27
CA ASN A 176 -10.32 4.24 2.27
C ASN A 176 -11.70 4.79 1.86
N ASN A 177 -12.62 3.94 1.46
CA ASN A 177 -14.01 4.25 1.09
C ASN A 177 -14.19 5.15 -0.14
N ILE A 178 -13.14 5.43 -0.93
CA ILE A 178 -13.26 6.24 -2.14
C ILE A 178 -12.75 5.51 -3.38
N GLN A 179 -13.29 5.89 -4.51
CA GLN A 179 -12.82 5.54 -5.84
C GLN A 179 -13.02 6.72 -6.78
N ILE A 180 -12.62 6.57 -8.05
CA ILE A 180 -12.62 7.66 -9.03
C ILE A 180 -14.02 8.28 -9.24
N ASP A 181 -15.07 7.47 -9.15
CA ASP A 181 -16.45 7.85 -9.42
C ASP A 181 -17.24 8.25 -8.16
N GLY A 182 -16.63 8.22 -6.97
CA GLY A 182 -17.30 8.60 -5.73
C GLY A 182 -16.92 7.73 -4.53
N TYR A 183 -17.84 7.64 -3.57
CA TYR A 183 -17.65 6.75 -2.42
C TYR A 183 -17.91 5.30 -2.81
N THR A 184 -17.05 4.40 -2.34
CA THR A 184 -17.08 2.97 -2.71
C THR A 184 -18.44 2.33 -2.44
N GLU A 185 -19.08 2.64 -1.30
CA GLU A 185 -20.38 2.07 -0.93
C GLU A 185 -21.54 2.64 -1.77
N ASP A 186 -21.41 3.83 -2.33
CA ASP A 186 -22.43 4.43 -3.21
C ASP A 186 -22.32 3.90 -4.65
N VAL A 187 -21.10 3.63 -5.12
CA VAL A 187 -20.87 3.14 -6.48
C VAL A 187 -21.19 1.64 -6.59
N MET A 188 -20.60 0.82 -5.72
CA MET A 188 -20.86 -0.63 -5.64
C MET A 188 -20.50 -1.13 -4.23
N PRO A 189 -21.48 -1.41 -3.37
CA PRO A 189 -21.27 -1.75 -1.97
C PRO A 189 -20.38 -2.96 -1.75
N LEU A 190 -19.41 -2.82 -0.83
CA LEU A 190 -18.49 -3.89 -0.45
C LEU A 190 -18.85 -4.56 0.86
N GLU A 191 -19.52 -3.87 1.76
CA GLU A 191 -19.82 -4.46 3.07
C GLU A 191 -20.82 -5.63 2.98
N PRO A 192 -20.74 -6.61 3.87
CA PRO A 192 -19.75 -6.77 4.95
C PRO A 192 -18.44 -7.42 4.45
N LEU A 193 -17.38 -6.63 4.26
CA LEU A 193 -16.13 -7.09 3.66
C LEU A 193 -15.44 -8.16 4.51
N LYS A 194 -15.37 -7.96 5.83
CA LYS A 194 -14.81 -8.94 6.78
C LYS A 194 -15.49 -10.31 6.64
N ALA A 195 -16.82 -10.34 6.69
CA ALA A 195 -17.58 -11.59 6.61
C ALA A 195 -17.40 -12.30 5.26
N LYS A 196 -17.19 -11.55 4.17
CA LYS A 196 -16.88 -12.12 2.85
C LYS A 196 -15.56 -12.89 2.89
N TYR A 197 -14.50 -12.32 3.43
CA TYR A 197 -13.21 -13.00 3.57
C TYR A 197 -13.27 -14.21 4.52
N GLU A 198 -13.97 -14.07 5.65
CA GLU A 198 -14.19 -15.18 6.60
C GLU A 198 -14.93 -16.34 5.94
N ALA A 199 -15.93 -16.05 5.09
CA ALA A 199 -16.67 -17.08 4.32
C ALA A 199 -15.77 -17.82 3.31
N PHE A 200 -14.67 -17.22 2.85
CA PHE A 200 -13.64 -17.88 2.06
C PHE A 200 -12.55 -18.53 2.90
N ASN A 201 -12.70 -18.66 4.21
CA ASN A 201 -11.70 -19.22 5.15
C ASN A 201 -10.39 -18.44 5.21
N TRP A 202 -10.41 -17.13 5.06
CA TRP A 202 -9.28 -16.29 5.38
C TRP A 202 -9.32 -15.88 6.85
N SER A 203 -8.18 -15.75 7.48
CA SER A 203 -8.04 -15.04 8.75
C SER A 203 -8.13 -13.54 8.50
N VAL A 204 -8.97 -12.85 9.27
CA VAL A 204 -9.21 -11.40 9.08
C VAL A 204 -8.81 -10.63 10.31
N ILE A 205 -7.99 -9.60 10.11
CA ILE A 205 -7.58 -8.64 11.14
C ILE A 205 -7.98 -7.26 10.66
N GLU A 206 -8.69 -6.49 11.47
CA GLU A 206 -9.02 -5.09 11.17
C GLU A 206 -8.18 -4.18 12.06
N VAL A 207 -7.59 -3.15 11.46
CA VAL A 207 -6.76 -2.18 12.17
C VAL A 207 -7.06 -0.76 11.71
N ASP A 208 -6.79 0.20 12.58
CA ASP A 208 -6.62 1.58 12.17
C ASP A 208 -5.35 1.67 11.30
N GLY A 209 -5.53 2.06 10.02
CA GLY A 209 -4.45 2.18 9.04
C GLY A 209 -3.48 3.33 9.30
N HIS A 210 -3.71 4.11 10.38
CA HIS A 210 -2.84 5.20 10.81
C HIS A 210 -2.12 4.91 12.13
N ASN A 211 -2.42 3.78 12.77
CA ASN A 211 -1.68 3.30 13.95
C ASN A 211 -0.58 2.32 13.51
N ILE A 212 0.65 2.82 13.36
CA ILE A 212 1.79 2.03 12.87
C ILE A 212 2.08 0.82 13.77
N GLU A 213 1.93 0.96 15.09
CA GLU A 213 2.17 -0.14 16.03
C GLU A 213 1.12 -1.24 15.84
N ALA A 214 -0.17 -0.88 15.70
CA ALA A 214 -1.23 -1.84 15.42
C ALA A 214 -1.05 -2.56 14.07
N ILE A 215 -0.54 -1.87 13.05
CA ILE A 215 -0.22 -2.48 11.75
C ILE A 215 0.91 -3.50 11.89
N ILE A 216 1.96 -3.18 12.63
CA ILE A 216 3.09 -4.09 12.89
C ILE A 216 2.61 -5.31 13.69
N ASP A 217 1.80 -5.12 14.72
CA ASP A 217 1.25 -6.21 15.53
C ASP A 217 0.35 -7.12 14.69
N ALA A 218 -0.52 -6.55 13.84
CA ALA A 218 -1.35 -7.33 12.92
C ALA A 218 -0.51 -8.16 11.94
N ALA A 219 0.56 -7.60 11.40
CA ALA A 219 1.47 -8.34 10.54
C ALA A 219 2.19 -9.47 11.28
N ASN A 220 2.58 -9.26 12.54
CA ASN A 220 3.19 -10.29 13.37
C ASN A 220 2.18 -11.39 13.74
N MET A 221 0.92 -11.03 14.02
CA MET A 221 -0.16 -12.00 14.19
C MET A 221 -0.36 -12.84 12.92
N ALA A 222 -0.39 -12.19 11.74
CA ALA A 222 -0.50 -12.89 10.45
C ALA A 222 0.67 -13.85 10.20
N LYS A 223 1.89 -13.51 10.66
CA LYS A 223 3.06 -14.41 10.58
C LYS A 223 2.90 -15.66 11.45
N ALA A 224 2.16 -15.58 12.55
CA ALA A 224 1.92 -16.69 13.48
C ALA A 224 0.76 -17.60 13.04
N ILE A 225 -0.06 -17.19 12.08
CA ILE A 225 -1.14 -18.00 11.51
C ILE A 225 -0.57 -18.93 10.43
N HIS A 226 -0.72 -20.23 10.62
CA HIS A 226 -0.16 -21.26 9.72
C HIS A 226 -1.22 -22.03 8.93
N GLU A 227 -2.49 -21.85 9.25
CA GLU A 227 -3.61 -22.61 8.69
C GLU A 227 -4.17 -21.97 7.41
N ASN A 228 -4.21 -20.63 7.37
CA ASN A 228 -4.96 -19.89 6.35
C ASN A 228 -4.17 -18.67 5.86
N PRO A 229 -4.46 -18.16 4.65
CA PRO A 229 -4.03 -16.83 4.26
C PRO A 229 -4.67 -15.78 5.17
N THR A 230 -4.02 -14.64 5.32
CA THR A 230 -4.49 -13.56 6.19
C THR A 230 -4.75 -12.30 5.39
N VAL A 231 -5.85 -11.62 5.67
CA VAL A 231 -6.13 -10.26 5.22
C VAL A 231 -6.13 -9.30 6.40
N ILE A 232 -5.41 -8.20 6.26
CA ILE A 232 -5.39 -7.08 7.20
C ILE A 232 -6.16 -5.93 6.54
N ILE A 233 -7.35 -5.62 7.04
CA ILE A 233 -8.16 -4.52 6.56
C ILE A 233 -7.72 -3.27 7.30
N CYS A 234 -7.00 -2.40 6.62
CA CYS A 234 -6.54 -1.12 7.15
C CYS A 234 -7.60 -0.05 6.88
N ARG A 235 -8.24 0.44 7.91
CA ARG A 235 -9.15 1.58 7.79
C ARG A 235 -8.32 2.84 7.69
N THR A 236 -8.33 3.44 6.51
CA THR A 236 -7.49 4.58 6.17
C THR A 236 -8.33 5.80 5.83
N ILE A 237 -7.74 6.98 6.01
CA ILE A 237 -8.28 8.26 5.58
C ILE A 237 -7.57 8.64 4.29
N PRO A 238 -8.25 8.66 3.14
CA PRO A 238 -7.63 9.13 1.90
C PRO A 238 -7.30 10.61 2.02
N GLY A 239 -6.09 11.00 1.58
CA GLY A 239 -5.62 12.39 1.74
C GLY A 239 -5.04 12.71 3.12
N LYS A 240 -4.78 11.71 3.96
CA LYS A 240 -4.35 11.86 5.37
C LYS A 240 -3.25 12.88 5.58
N GLY A 241 -3.55 13.82 6.48
CA GLY A 241 -2.63 14.89 6.90
C GLY A 241 -2.73 16.17 6.08
N VAL A 242 -3.64 16.23 5.10
CA VAL A 242 -3.94 17.41 4.30
C VAL A 242 -5.44 17.68 4.36
N GLU A 243 -5.85 18.68 5.15
CA GLU A 243 -7.24 18.91 5.54
C GLU A 243 -8.18 19.01 4.33
N PHE A 244 -7.81 19.73 3.29
CA PHE A 244 -8.65 19.90 2.11
C PHE A 244 -8.66 18.70 1.13
N MET A 245 -7.90 17.63 1.43
CA MET A 245 -7.88 16.38 0.66
C MET A 245 -8.56 15.23 1.39
N GLU A 246 -8.66 15.28 2.73
CA GLU A 246 -9.16 14.16 3.53
C GLU A 246 -10.61 13.79 3.17
N ASN A 247 -10.84 12.49 2.93
CA ASN A 247 -12.15 11.90 2.63
C ASN A 247 -12.86 12.42 1.37
N LEU A 248 -12.17 13.12 0.48
CA LEU A 248 -12.76 13.69 -0.73
C LEU A 248 -12.41 12.87 -1.98
N PRO A 249 -13.40 12.22 -2.64
CA PRO A 249 -13.18 11.39 -3.83
C PRO A 249 -12.50 12.14 -4.98
N GLU A 250 -12.72 13.45 -5.11
CA GLU A 250 -12.10 14.27 -6.15
C GLU A 250 -10.57 14.26 -6.13
N TRP A 251 -9.96 13.95 -4.97
CA TRP A 251 -8.51 13.81 -4.81
C TRP A 251 -8.00 12.42 -5.13
N HIS A 252 -8.88 11.48 -5.47
CA HIS A 252 -8.46 10.14 -5.83
C HIS A 252 -7.42 10.15 -6.96
N GLY A 253 -7.73 10.78 -8.09
CA GLY A 253 -6.89 10.80 -9.30
C GLY A 253 -6.34 12.20 -9.67
N LYS A 254 -6.26 13.12 -8.72
CA LYS A 254 -5.85 14.52 -8.93
C LYS A 254 -4.49 14.81 -8.28
N PRO A 255 -3.48 15.35 -9.01
CA PRO A 255 -2.27 15.90 -8.41
C PRO A 255 -2.53 17.31 -7.88
N PRO A 256 -1.78 17.80 -6.86
CA PRO A 256 -1.89 19.17 -6.41
C PRO A 256 -1.29 20.16 -7.42
N ASN A 257 -1.86 21.34 -7.55
CA ASN A 257 -1.23 22.50 -8.17
C ASN A 257 -0.26 23.19 -7.20
N VAL A 258 0.43 24.25 -7.62
CA VAL A 258 1.45 24.94 -6.81
C VAL A 258 0.87 25.48 -5.50
N GLY A 259 -0.32 26.13 -5.55
CA GLY A 259 -0.97 26.69 -4.37
C GLY A 259 -1.41 25.60 -3.39
N GLU A 260 -2.07 24.55 -3.92
CA GLU A 260 -2.50 23.36 -3.17
C GLU A 260 -1.30 22.62 -2.53
N ALA A 261 -0.17 22.52 -3.25
CA ALA A 261 1.02 21.88 -2.72
C ALA A 261 1.67 22.67 -1.58
N ILE A 262 1.67 24.02 -1.65
CA ILE A 262 2.18 24.87 -0.56
C ILE A 262 1.33 24.66 0.70
N GLU A 263 0.00 24.68 0.56
CA GLU A 263 -0.94 24.44 1.66
C GLU A 263 -0.76 23.04 2.25
N ALA A 264 -0.77 22.00 1.42
CA ALA A 264 -0.57 20.62 1.85
C ALA A 264 0.76 20.42 2.60
N LEU A 265 1.85 21.02 2.12
CA LEU A 265 3.14 20.96 2.82
C LEU A 265 3.17 21.74 4.12
N ALA A 266 2.38 22.83 4.24
CA ALA A 266 2.22 23.56 5.49
C ALA A 266 1.47 22.69 6.53
N ASP A 267 0.37 22.04 6.13
CA ASP A 267 -0.38 21.12 6.99
C ASP A 267 0.53 19.99 7.50
N LEU A 268 1.24 19.31 6.61
CA LEU A 268 2.14 18.21 6.95
C LEU A 268 3.30 18.64 7.85
N ARG A 269 3.83 19.85 7.71
CA ARG A 269 4.91 20.38 8.58
C ARG A 269 4.43 20.77 9.97
N THR A 270 3.21 21.33 10.08
CA THR A 270 2.64 21.71 11.38
C THR A 270 2.25 20.49 12.19
N LEU A 271 1.86 19.41 11.53
CA LEU A 271 1.55 18.14 12.16
C LEU A 271 2.78 17.43 12.73
N SER A 272 4.00 17.65 12.19
CA SER A 272 5.31 17.21 12.73
C SER A 272 5.27 15.93 13.58
N GLY A 273 4.73 14.85 13.06
CA GLY A 273 4.56 13.58 13.79
C GLY A 273 3.38 13.57 14.79
N LYS A 274 2.46 14.52 14.69
CA LYS A 274 1.21 14.57 15.47
C LYS A 274 -0.01 14.07 14.69
N ILE A 275 0.19 13.40 13.56
CA ILE A 275 -0.90 12.75 12.87
C ILE A 275 -1.39 11.64 13.80
N LYS A 276 -2.55 11.88 14.42
CA LYS A 276 -3.21 10.92 15.30
C LYS A 276 -4.24 10.14 14.50
N SER A 277 -4.45 8.92 14.93
CA SER A 277 -5.60 8.14 14.50
C SER A 277 -6.89 8.79 14.98
N GLU A 278 -8.00 8.62 14.23
CA GLU A 278 -9.33 9.06 14.68
C GLU A 278 -9.84 8.27 15.89
N HIS A 279 -9.13 7.23 16.29
CA HIS A 279 -9.50 6.35 17.40
C HIS A 279 -8.63 6.56 18.65
N GLU A 280 -7.77 7.58 18.68
CA GLU A 280 -7.02 8.00 19.88
C GLU A 280 -7.83 9.06 20.69
#